data_f91aed157aae83c55d9be1ae8dec64d0
#
_entry.id   f91aed157aae83c55d9be1ae8dec64d0
#
_cell.length_a   1.000
_cell.length_b   1.000
_cell.length_c   1.000
_cell.angle_alpha   90.00
_cell.angle_beta   90.00
_cell.angle_gamma   90.00
#
_symmetry.space_group_name_H-M   'P 1'
#
loop_
_entity.id
_entity.type
_entity.pdbx_description
1 polymer ?
#
loop_
_entity_poly.entity_id
_entity_poly.type
_entity_poly.pdbx_seq_one_letter_code
_entity_poly.pdbx_strand_id
1 'polypeptide(L)'
;MDHTDIVFYENAAGQDFDATFAGPGASCNILTETWFWRKADSTMELKSVDWALQKVEEANHHNVTFLLNAAPNQLGLIDENIVKQFKAVGERYNKPAKLEEVPENWLHRLK
;
A
#
# COMPACT_ATOMS: atom_id res chain seq x y z
N MET A 1 -11.62 13.79 11.95
CA MET A 1 -11.96 12.61 12.74
C MET A 1 -11.28 12.72 14.10
N ASP A 2 -12.07 12.97 15.13
CA ASP A 2 -11.53 13.38 16.42
C ASP A 2 -10.98 12.23 17.27
N HIS A 3 -11.31 10.99 16.91
CA HIS A 3 -10.99 9.83 17.74
C HIS A 3 -10.25 8.73 17.00
N THR A 4 -9.59 9.05 15.91
CA THR A 4 -8.80 8.05 15.19
C THR A 4 -7.31 8.17 15.55
N ASP A 5 -6.68 7.03 15.76
CA ASP A 5 -5.24 6.98 16.03
C ASP A 5 -4.43 7.04 14.74
N ILE A 6 -5.00 6.54 13.65
CA ILE A 6 -4.40 6.60 12.31
C ILE A 6 -5.47 6.91 11.27
N VAL A 7 -5.06 7.44 10.13
CA VAL A 7 -5.94 7.63 8.99
C VAL A 7 -5.74 6.45 8.04
N PHE A 8 -6.84 5.84 7.62
CA PHE A 8 -6.81 4.72 6.68
C PHE A 8 -7.24 5.17 5.29
N TYR A 9 -6.40 4.88 4.29
CA TYR A 9 -6.65 5.18 2.88
C TYR A 9 -6.86 3.89 2.11
N GLU A 10 -8.06 3.69 1.60
CA GLU A 10 -8.38 2.54 0.77
C GLU A 10 -8.31 2.94 -0.70
N ASN A 11 -7.37 2.40 -1.43
CA ASN A 11 -7.11 2.83 -2.79
C ASN A 11 -8.20 2.44 -3.79
N ALA A 12 -9.02 1.46 -3.47
CA ALA A 12 -10.13 1.06 -4.34
C ALA A 12 -11.08 2.24 -4.63
N ALA A 13 -11.10 3.23 -3.75
CA ALA A 13 -11.88 4.44 -3.91
C ALA A 13 -11.13 5.57 -4.64
N GLY A 14 -9.90 5.34 -5.08
CA GLY A 14 -9.11 6.35 -5.77
C GLY A 14 -8.67 7.50 -4.88
N GLN A 15 -8.53 7.27 -3.60
CA GLN A 15 -8.13 8.30 -2.64
C GLN A 15 -6.65 8.65 -2.76
N ASP A 16 -6.37 9.94 -2.81
CA ASP A 16 -5.02 10.47 -2.78
C ASP A 16 -4.73 11.10 -1.42
N PHE A 17 -3.46 11.14 -1.05
CA PHE A 17 -3.06 11.81 0.18
C PHE A 17 -3.14 13.32 0.02
N ASP A 18 -3.61 14.00 1.06
CA ASP A 18 -3.47 15.44 1.15
C ASP A 18 -1.97 15.77 1.14
N ALA A 19 -1.58 16.79 0.39
CA ALA A 19 -0.17 17.15 0.22
C ALA A 19 0.55 17.46 1.54
N THR A 20 -0.18 17.88 2.56
CA THR A 20 0.36 18.23 3.88
C THR A 20 0.26 17.09 4.89
N PHE A 21 -0.37 15.98 4.52
CA PHE A 21 -0.53 14.86 5.45
C PHE A 21 0.83 14.22 5.75
N ALA A 22 1.18 14.11 7.03
CA ALA A 22 2.45 13.54 7.48
C ALA A 22 2.29 12.29 8.35
N GLY A 23 1.11 11.75 8.44
CA GLY A 23 0.81 10.55 9.21
C GLY A 23 0.35 10.82 10.65
N PRO A 24 0.14 9.76 11.41
CA PRO A 24 0.26 8.35 11.00
C PRO A 24 -0.91 7.88 10.15
N GLY A 25 -0.64 6.94 9.27
CA GLY A 25 -1.68 6.39 8.41
C GLY A 25 -1.33 5.01 7.89
N ALA A 26 -2.32 4.38 7.28
CA ALA A 26 -2.17 3.13 6.55
C ALA A 26 -2.92 3.22 5.24
N SER A 27 -2.36 2.63 4.19
CA SER A 27 -2.94 2.58 2.86
C SER A 27 -2.95 1.13 2.38
N CYS A 28 -4.02 0.72 1.74
CA CYS A 28 -4.15 -0.66 1.25
C CYS A 28 -4.48 -0.66 -0.25
N ASN A 29 -3.72 -1.44 -1.01
CA ASN A 29 -3.84 -1.53 -2.46
C ASN A 29 -3.80 -2.98 -2.91
N ILE A 30 -4.09 -3.22 -4.18
CA ILE A 30 -4.06 -4.54 -4.81
C ILE A 30 -3.37 -4.46 -6.17
N LEU A 31 -2.81 -5.57 -6.61
CA LEU A 31 -2.22 -5.70 -7.96
C LEU A 31 -3.24 -6.13 -9.01
N THR A 32 -4.34 -6.74 -8.58
CA THR A 32 -5.44 -7.19 -9.43
C THR A 32 -6.52 -6.11 -9.51
N GLU A 33 -7.58 -6.33 -10.28
CA GLU A 33 -8.66 -5.36 -10.42
C GLU A 33 -9.59 -5.29 -9.19
N THR A 34 -9.76 -6.42 -8.50
CA THR A 34 -10.66 -6.50 -7.36
C THR A 34 -9.98 -7.11 -6.13
N TRP A 35 -10.56 -6.88 -4.96
CA TRP A 35 -10.01 -7.37 -3.70
C TRP A 35 -10.02 -8.88 -3.57
N PHE A 36 -11.06 -9.52 -4.08
CA PHE A 36 -11.23 -10.96 -3.96
C PHE A 36 -10.77 -11.65 -5.22
N TRP A 37 -10.30 -12.88 -5.06
CA TRP A 37 -9.79 -13.67 -6.18
C TRP A 37 -10.89 -13.97 -7.20
N ARG A 38 -10.52 -13.91 -8.48
CA ARG A 38 -11.32 -14.36 -9.60
C ARG A 38 -10.48 -15.29 -10.46
N LYS A 39 -11.14 -16.20 -11.15
CA LYS A 39 -10.45 -17.16 -12.03
C LYS A 39 -9.54 -16.46 -13.06
N ALA A 40 -9.97 -15.32 -13.56
CA ALA A 40 -9.20 -14.53 -14.53
C ALA A 40 -7.89 -13.96 -13.96
N ASP A 41 -7.77 -13.82 -12.64
CA ASP A 41 -6.62 -13.18 -12.00
C ASP A 41 -5.31 -13.94 -12.24
N SER A 42 -5.38 -15.26 -12.46
CA SER A 42 -4.19 -16.08 -12.71
C SER A 42 -3.54 -15.84 -14.08
N THR A 43 -4.25 -15.20 -15.00
CA THR A 43 -3.78 -14.97 -16.37
C THR A 43 -3.88 -13.51 -16.82
N MET A 44 -4.51 -12.65 -16.02
CA MET A 44 -4.65 -11.23 -16.37
C MET A 44 -3.36 -10.47 -16.17
N GLU A 45 -3.26 -9.34 -16.83
CA GLU A 45 -2.17 -8.41 -16.60
C GLU A 45 -2.34 -7.76 -15.22
N LEU A 46 -1.30 -7.84 -14.41
CA LEU A 46 -1.26 -7.20 -13.10
C LEU A 46 -0.78 -5.76 -13.22
N LYS A 47 -1.07 -4.95 -12.21
CA LYS A 47 -0.47 -3.62 -12.09
C LYS A 47 1.05 -3.78 -12.05
N SER A 48 1.77 -2.84 -12.66
CA SER A 48 3.20 -2.95 -12.86
C SER A 48 4.00 -2.84 -11.56
N VAL A 49 5.24 -3.32 -11.60
CA VAL A 49 6.20 -3.11 -10.52
C VAL A 49 6.41 -1.62 -10.28
N ASP A 50 6.54 -0.82 -11.35
CA ASP A 50 6.71 0.63 -11.24
C ASP A 50 5.52 1.29 -10.54
N TRP A 51 4.30 0.85 -10.85
CA TRP A 51 3.11 1.34 -10.16
C TRP A 51 3.18 1.06 -8.65
N ALA A 52 3.52 -0.18 -8.29
CA ALA A 52 3.62 -0.57 -6.88
C ALA A 52 4.70 0.23 -6.14
N LEU A 53 5.87 0.40 -6.75
CA LEU A 53 6.95 1.18 -6.16
C LEU A 53 6.60 2.65 -6.00
N GLN A 54 5.91 3.23 -6.99
CA GLN A 54 5.45 4.60 -6.91
C GLN A 54 4.44 4.77 -5.77
N LYS A 55 3.53 3.83 -5.59
CA LYS A 55 2.52 3.88 -4.53
C LYS A 55 3.15 3.75 -3.14
N VAL A 56 4.09 2.84 -2.97
CA VAL A 56 4.75 2.68 -1.67
C VAL A 56 5.65 3.88 -1.35
N GLU A 57 6.35 4.46 -2.32
CA GLU A 57 7.13 5.68 -2.11
C GLU A 57 6.25 6.85 -1.70
N GLU A 58 5.15 7.04 -2.39
CA GLU A 58 4.18 8.08 -2.08
C GLU A 58 3.64 7.93 -0.66
N ALA A 59 3.25 6.72 -0.27
CA ALA A 59 2.79 6.43 1.08
C ALA A 59 3.89 6.72 2.11
N ASN A 60 5.10 6.24 1.86
CA ASN A 60 6.23 6.45 2.78
C ASN A 60 6.58 7.94 2.92
N HIS A 61 6.46 8.70 1.85
CA HIS A 61 6.68 10.15 1.90
C HIS A 61 5.73 10.85 2.86
N HIS A 62 4.53 10.34 3.00
CA HIS A 62 3.53 10.85 3.95
C HIS A 62 3.52 10.12 5.29
N ASN A 63 4.52 9.28 5.55
CA ASN A 63 4.61 8.45 6.76
C ASN A 63 3.41 7.53 6.94
N VAL A 64 2.95 6.98 5.82
CA VAL A 64 1.84 6.04 5.75
C VAL A 64 2.38 4.64 5.50
N THR A 65 1.94 3.67 6.28
CA THR A 65 2.25 2.26 6.07
C THR A 65 1.50 1.77 4.83
N PHE A 66 2.23 1.17 3.91
CA PHE A 66 1.64 0.65 2.69
C PHE A 66 1.41 -0.87 2.80
N LEU A 67 0.19 -1.28 2.54
CA LEU A 67 -0.23 -2.68 2.53
C LEU A 67 -0.57 -3.06 1.09
N LEU A 68 0.12 -4.06 0.56
CA LEU A 68 -0.18 -4.58 -0.78
C LEU A 68 -0.83 -5.95 -0.63
N ASN A 69 -2.10 -6.03 -0.95
CA ASN A 69 -2.89 -7.23 -0.77
C ASN A 69 -2.66 -8.26 -1.88
N ALA A 70 -2.69 -9.54 -1.50
CA ALA A 70 -2.70 -10.66 -2.42
C ALA A 70 -3.84 -11.60 -2.03
N ALA A 71 -4.87 -11.68 -2.87
CA ALA A 71 -6.01 -12.55 -2.61
C ALA A 71 -5.65 -14.01 -2.88
N PRO A 72 -5.88 -14.93 -1.93
CA PRO A 72 -5.67 -16.36 -2.16
C PRO A 72 -6.72 -16.91 -3.12
N ASN A 73 -6.33 -17.91 -3.90
CA ASN A 73 -7.24 -18.62 -4.80
C ASN A 73 -8.10 -19.63 -4.04
N GLN A 74 -8.88 -20.43 -4.78
CA GLN A 74 -9.79 -21.41 -4.18
C GLN A 74 -9.08 -22.52 -3.38
N LEU A 75 -7.79 -22.73 -3.62
CA LEU A 75 -6.99 -23.70 -2.88
C LEU A 75 -6.30 -23.10 -1.66
N GLY A 76 -6.52 -21.82 -1.40
CA GLY A 76 -5.85 -21.09 -0.32
C GLY A 76 -4.40 -20.74 -0.65
N LEU A 77 -4.02 -20.73 -1.91
CA LEU A 77 -2.69 -20.43 -2.40
C LEU A 77 -2.69 -19.09 -3.15
N ILE A 78 -1.55 -18.45 -3.21
CA ILE A 78 -1.38 -17.26 -4.04
C ILE A 78 -0.95 -17.70 -5.45
N ASP A 79 -1.63 -17.18 -6.47
CA ASP A 79 -1.32 -17.52 -7.86
C ASP A 79 0.13 -17.15 -8.20
N GLU A 80 0.75 -17.96 -9.06
CA GLU A 80 2.17 -17.80 -9.41
C GLU A 80 2.50 -16.44 -10.02
N ASN A 81 1.63 -15.90 -10.86
CA ASN A 81 1.84 -14.58 -11.46
C ASN A 81 1.89 -13.47 -10.38
N ILE A 82 1.07 -13.58 -9.34
CA ILE A 82 1.06 -12.64 -8.23
C ILE A 82 2.34 -12.79 -7.41
N VAL A 83 2.77 -14.01 -7.11
CA VAL A 83 4.02 -14.28 -6.39
C VAL A 83 5.20 -13.67 -7.12
N LYS A 84 5.28 -13.85 -8.43
CA LYS A 84 6.37 -13.28 -9.24
C LYS A 84 6.38 -11.76 -9.17
N GLN A 85 5.21 -11.14 -9.23
CA GLN A 85 5.11 -9.68 -9.19
C GLN A 85 5.52 -9.14 -7.82
N PHE A 86 5.10 -9.78 -6.74
CA PHE A 86 5.54 -9.40 -5.39
C PHE A 86 7.04 -9.51 -5.22
N LYS A 87 7.64 -10.58 -5.74
CA LYS A 87 9.10 -10.74 -5.70
C LYS A 87 9.81 -9.62 -6.46
N ALA A 88 9.31 -9.28 -7.64
CA ALA A 88 9.89 -8.21 -8.45
C ALA A 88 9.79 -6.85 -7.74
N VAL A 89 8.69 -6.58 -7.07
CA VAL A 89 8.53 -5.37 -6.25
C VAL A 89 9.55 -5.38 -5.11
N GLY A 90 9.64 -6.50 -4.38
CA GLY A 90 10.54 -6.62 -3.24
C GLY A 90 12.01 -6.44 -3.59
N GLU A 91 12.43 -6.92 -4.76
CA GLU A 91 13.82 -6.79 -5.24
C GLU A 91 14.21 -5.34 -5.51
N ARG A 92 13.27 -4.50 -5.87
CA ARG A 92 13.50 -3.09 -6.20
C ARG A 92 13.14 -2.12 -5.09
N TYR A 93 12.46 -2.60 -4.05
CA TYR A 93 12.03 -1.74 -2.95
C TYR A 93 13.20 -1.35 -2.05
N ASN A 94 13.32 -0.05 -1.80
CA ASN A 94 14.29 0.50 -0.86
C ASN A 94 13.56 1.03 0.37
N LYS A 95 13.81 0.41 1.51
CA LYS A 95 13.18 0.83 2.76
C LYS A 95 13.66 2.24 3.14
N PRO A 96 12.75 3.18 3.46
CA PRO A 96 13.15 4.52 3.87
C PRO A 96 13.85 4.50 5.23
N ALA A 97 14.62 5.54 5.48
CA ALA A 97 15.26 5.72 6.77
C ALA A 97 14.23 5.95 7.86
N LYS A 98 14.52 5.46 9.05
CA LYS A 98 13.69 5.69 10.22
C LYS A 98 13.68 7.18 10.57
N LEU A 99 12.50 7.73 10.89
CA LEU A 99 12.40 9.09 11.38
C LEU A 99 13.06 9.24 12.75
N GLU A 100 13.79 10.32 12.94
CA GLU A 100 14.40 10.63 14.24
C GLU A 100 13.40 11.32 15.16
N GLU A 101 12.49 12.11 14.60
CA GLU A 101 11.49 12.87 15.33
C GLU A 101 10.13 12.76 14.66
N VAL A 102 9.07 12.93 15.45
CA VAL A 102 7.71 13.00 14.93
C VAL A 102 7.56 14.31 14.16
N PRO A 103 7.04 14.26 12.91
CA PRO A 103 6.79 15.47 12.12
C PRO A 103 5.89 16.47 12.85
N GLU A 104 6.09 17.77 12.60
CA GLU A 104 5.28 18.80 13.23
C GLU A 104 3.79 18.70 12.90
N ASN A 105 3.48 18.25 11.71
CA ASN A 105 2.10 18.06 11.26
C ASN A 105 1.58 16.64 11.45
N TRP A 106 2.21 15.86 12.32
CA TRP A 106 1.74 14.54 12.71
C TRP A 106 0.36 14.62 13.36
N LEU A 107 -0.54 13.73 12.96
CA LEU A 107 -1.97 13.79 13.33
C LEU A 107 -2.23 13.86 14.84
N HIS A 108 -1.47 13.11 15.63
CA HIS A 108 -1.63 13.02 17.08
C HIS A 108 -0.41 13.51 17.84
N ARG A 109 0.27 14.50 17.28
CA ARG A 109 1.44 15.07 17.95
C ARG A 109 1.03 15.64 19.31
N LEU A 110 1.73 15.24 20.36
CA LEU A 110 1.52 15.75 21.70
C LEU A 110 2.01 17.19 21.79
N LYS A 111 1.24 18.00 22.47
CA LYS A 111 1.54 19.41 22.66
C LYS A 111 2.31 19.64 23.95
#